data_1da672390d68146c789375ec79c0014c
#
_entry.id   1da672390d68146c789375ec79c0014c
#
_cell.length_a   1.000
_cell.length_b   1.000
_cell.length_c   1.000
_cell.angle_alpha   90.00
_cell.angle_beta   90.00
_cell.angle_gamma   90.00
#
_symmetry.space_group_name_H-M   'P 1'
#
loop_
_entity.id
_entity.type
_entity.pdbx_description
1 polymer ?
#
loop_
_entity_poly.entity_id
_entity_poly.type
_entity_poly.pdbx_seq_one_letter_code
_entity_poly.pdbx_strand_id
1 'polypeptide(L)'
;MAKFITRVELYNAKAEDYKVLDEAMEESGFSRTINASNGITYQLPTAEYWIEGKLLLTNVLIVVQNAARSVKKEYGVIASEIIGATWEGLLAVK
;
A
#
# COMPACT_ATOMS: atom_id res chain seq x y z
N MET A 1 3.57 1.68 -17.74
CA MET A 1 2.38 1.51 -16.91
C MET A 1 2.43 2.46 -15.73
N ALA A 2 1.29 2.91 -15.28
CA ALA A 2 1.24 3.83 -14.14
C ALA A 2 1.62 3.10 -12.84
N LYS A 3 2.27 3.83 -11.96
CA LYS A 3 2.70 3.33 -10.65
C LYS A 3 2.08 4.20 -9.57
N PHE A 4 1.60 3.55 -8.54
CA PHE A 4 0.92 4.26 -7.45
C PHE A 4 1.44 3.77 -6.11
N ILE A 5 1.54 4.70 -5.18
CA ILE A 5 1.76 4.37 -3.78
C ILE A 5 0.60 4.92 -2.98
N THR A 6 0.15 4.16 -2.00
CA THR A 6 -0.91 4.59 -1.10
C THR A 6 -0.45 4.45 0.33
N ARG A 7 -0.99 5.30 1.19
CA ARG A 7 -0.76 5.20 2.62
C ARG A 7 -2.11 5.30 3.32
N VAL A 8 -2.34 4.37 4.25
CA VAL A 8 -3.58 4.32 5.01
C VAL A 8 -3.25 4.50 6.48
N GLU A 9 -3.93 5.43 7.12
CA GLU A 9 -3.85 5.56 8.57
C GLU A 9 -5.16 5.08 9.16
N LEU A 10 -5.09 4.17 10.13
CA LEU A 10 -6.24 3.72 10.89
C LEU A 10 -6.23 4.42 12.25
N TYR A 11 -7.37 4.97 12.63
CA TYR A 11 -7.48 5.67 13.91
C TYR A 11 -7.97 4.71 14.99
N ASN A 12 -7.43 4.85 16.20
CA ASN A 12 -7.75 3.98 17.34
C ASN A 12 -7.59 2.50 16.99
N ALA A 13 -6.49 2.18 16.30
CA ALA A 13 -6.25 0.84 15.78
C ALA A 13 -5.09 0.16 16.49
N LYS A 14 -5.15 -1.16 16.52
CA LYS A 14 -4.09 -2.03 17.03
C LYS A 14 -3.33 -2.65 15.87
N ALA A 15 -2.21 -3.30 16.17
CA ALA A 15 -1.42 -4.01 15.16
C ALA A 15 -2.26 -5.04 14.39
N GLU A 16 -3.19 -5.70 15.06
CA GLU A 16 -4.09 -6.68 14.44
C GLU A 16 -4.97 -6.06 13.37
N ASP A 17 -5.39 -4.81 13.56
CA ASP A 17 -6.21 -4.09 12.57
C ASP A 17 -5.40 -3.83 11.29
N TYR A 18 -4.14 -3.48 11.43
CA TYR A 18 -3.24 -3.30 10.28
C TYR A 18 -2.96 -4.61 9.54
N LYS A 19 -2.95 -5.72 10.27
CA LYS A 19 -2.82 -7.04 9.63
C LYS A 19 -4.02 -7.35 8.76
N VAL A 20 -5.22 -7.06 9.24
CA VAL A 20 -6.44 -7.22 8.46
C VAL A 20 -6.42 -6.30 7.23
N LEU A 21 -5.96 -5.06 7.41
CA LEU A 21 -5.82 -4.12 6.30
C LEU A 21 -4.84 -4.65 5.25
N ASP A 22 -3.69 -5.15 5.67
CA ASP A 22 -2.68 -5.70 4.76
C ASP A 22 -3.28 -6.83 3.91
N GLU A 23 -4.03 -7.73 4.53
CA GLU A 23 -4.68 -8.84 3.82
C GLU A 23 -5.70 -8.33 2.81
N ALA A 24 -6.52 -7.36 3.19
CA ALA A 24 -7.52 -6.77 2.30
C ALA A 24 -6.87 -6.05 1.11
N MET A 25 -5.77 -5.34 1.36
CA MET A 25 -5.03 -4.64 0.30
C MET A 25 -4.38 -5.63 -0.66
N GLU A 26 -3.78 -6.71 -0.14
CA GLU A 26 -3.18 -7.75 -0.99
C GLU A 26 -4.24 -8.44 -1.86
N GLU A 27 -5.39 -8.74 -1.30
CA GLU A 27 -6.52 -9.30 -2.07
C GLU A 27 -7.00 -8.35 -3.16
N SER A 28 -6.82 -7.06 -2.96
CA SER A 28 -7.19 -6.02 -3.93
C SER A 28 -6.11 -5.74 -4.98
N GLY A 29 -5.00 -6.47 -4.94
CA GLY A 29 -3.91 -6.35 -5.91
C GLY A 29 -2.76 -5.46 -5.50
N PHE A 30 -2.74 -4.96 -4.27
CA PHE A 30 -1.65 -4.13 -3.77
C PHE A 30 -0.54 -4.99 -3.18
N SER A 31 0.69 -4.47 -3.25
CA SER A 31 1.86 -5.12 -2.67
C SER A 31 2.37 -4.34 -1.47
N ARG A 32 2.86 -5.08 -0.46
CA ARG A 32 3.56 -4.54 0.68
C ARG A 32 5.08 -4.46 0.45
N THR A 33 5.51 -4.79 -0.76
CA THR A 33 6.93 -4.84 -1.12
C THR A 33 7.21 -4.01 -2.35
N ILE A 34 8.46 -3.62 -2.52
CA ILE A 34 8.92 -2.90 -3.70
C ILE A 34 10.23 -3.54 -4.17
N ASN A 35 10.38 -3.67 -5.48
CA ASN A 35 11.57 -4.27 -6.09
C ASN A 35 12.55 -3.18 -6.49
N ALA A 36 13.81 -3.34 -6.08
CA ALA A 36 14.89 -2.47 -6.50
C ALA A 36 15.46 -2.93 -7.84
N SER A 37 16.16 -2.03 -8.52
CA SER A 37 16.81 -2.34 -9.80
C SER A 37 17.90 -3.41 -9.67
N ASN A 38 18.44 -3.61 -8.46
CA ASN A 38 19.45 -4.66 -8.19
C ASN A 38 18.83 -6.05 -7.98
N GLY A 39 17.51 -6.19 -8.13
CA GLY A 39 16.80 -7.45 -7.98
C GLY A 39 16.40 -7.79 -6.53
N ILE A 40 16.75 -6.94 -5.56
CA ILE A 40 16.37 -7.16 -4.17
C ILE A 40 14.97 -6.59 -3.93
N THR A 41 14.15 -7.34 -3.20
CA THR A 41 12.81 -6.93 -2.80
C THR A 41 12.85 -6.42 -1.37
N TYR A 42 12.25 -5.26 -1.13
CA TYR A 42 12.21 -4.62 0.19
C TYR A 42 10.77 -4.49 0.68
N GLN A 43 10.62 -4.48 2.00
CA GLN A 43 9.32 -4.22 2.61
C GLN A 43 9.05 -2.71 2.65
N LEU A 44 7.85 -2.32 2.26
CA LEU A 44 7.41 -0.93 2.38
C LEU A 44 7.20 -0.57 3.86
N PRO A 45 7.29 0.72 4.20
CA PRO A 45 6.92 1.16 5.55
C PRO A 45 5.50 0.73 5.91
N THR A 46 5.23 0.63 7.20
CA THR A 46 3.91 0.21 7.71
C THR A 46 2.79 1.01 7.04
N ALA A 47 1.77 0.30 6.59
CA ALA A 47 0.56 0.86 5.98
C ALA A 47 0.78 1.59 4.65
N GLU A 48 1.93 1.38 4.01
CA GLU A 48 2.16 1.80 2.63
C GLU A 48 2.04 0.61 1.69
N TYR A 49 1.46 0.86 0.52
CA TYR A 49 1.14 -0.19 -0.46
C TYR A 49 1.43 0.30 -1.85
N TRP A 50 1.81 -0.62 -2.72
CA TRP A 50 2.22 -0.36 -4.09
C TRP A 50 1.31 -1.08 -5.06
N ILE A 51 0.93 -0.41 -6.15
CA ILE A 51 0.24 -1.06 -7.27
C ILE A 51 0.71 -0.44 -8.58
N GLU A 52 0.83 -1.27 -9.61
CA GLU A 52 1.16 -0.84 -10.97
C GLU A 52 0.10 -1.37 -11.93
N GLY A 53 -0.18 -0.61 -12.97
CA GLY A 53 -1.08 -1.08 -14.01
C GLY A 53 -1.71 0.06 -14.81
N LYS A 54 -2.62 -0.31 -15.68
CA LYS A 54 -3.43 0.62 -16.45
C LYS A 54 -4.61 1.07 -15.60
N LEU A 55 -4.32 1.94 -14.65
CA LEU A 55 -5.28 2.41 -13.65
C LEU A 55 -5.32 3.92 -13.64
N LEU A 56 -6.46 4.46 -13.25
CA LEU A 56 -6.59 5.89 -12.96
C LEU A 56 -6.44 6.10 -11.45
N LEU A 57 -5.88 7.23 -11.06
CA LEU A 57 -5.67 7.56 -9.65
C LEU A 57 -6.97 7.49 -8.85
N THR A 58 -8.07 7.95 -9.42
CA THR A 58 -9.39 7.90 -8.77
C THR A 58 -9.86 6.47 -8.53
N ASN A 59 -9.56 5.55 -9.44
CA ASN A 59 -9.89 4.13 -9.27
C ASN A 59 -9.07 3.51 -8.15
N VAL A 60 -7.79 3.86 -8.07
CA VAL A 60 -6.91 3.39 -7.00
C VAL A 60 -7.48 3.79 -5.64
N LEU A 61 -7.91 5.04 -5.49
CA LEU A 61 -8.49 5.51 -4.24
C LEU A 61 -9.75 4.71 -3.87
N ILE A 62 -10.63 4.45 -4.83
CA ILE A 62 -11.85 3.68 -4.58
C ILE A 62 -11.53 2.28 -4.06
N VAL A 63 -10.57 1.62 -4.67
CA VAL A 63 -10.16 0.26 -4.25
C VAL A 63 -9.62 0.30 -2.83
N VAL A 64 -8.77 1.28 -2.49
CA VAL A 64 -8.22 1.42 -1.14
C VAL A 64 -9.32 1.68 -0.13
N GLN A 65 -10.28 2.54 -0.47
CA GLN A 65 -11.42 2.82 0.42
C GLN A 65 -12.20 1.56 0.74
N ASN A 66 -12.46 0.72 -0.27
CA ASN A 66 -13.18 -0.53 -0.05
C ASN A 66 -12.40 -1.48 0.87
N ALA A 67 -11.09 -1.58 0.67
CA ALA A 67 -10.25 -2.40 1.53
C ALA A 67 -10.22 -1.87 2.97
N ALA A 68 -10.07 -0.56 3.13
CA ALA A 68 -9.99 0.06 4.45
C ALA A 68 -11.31 -0.09 5.24
N ARG A 69 -12.44 -0.02 4.56
CA ARG A 69 -13.75 -0.21 5.20
C ARG A 69 -13.90 -1.59 5.84
N SER A 70 -13.23 -2.61 5.31
CA SER A 70 -13.33 -3.96 5.85
C SER A 70 -12.76 -4.07 7.25
N VAL A 71 -11.91 -3.14 7.66
CA VAL A 71 -11.30 -3.13 8.99
C VAL A 71 -12.25 -2.60 10.06
N LYS A 72 -13.28 -1.83 9.65
CA LYS A 72 -14.30 -1.23 10.54
C LYS A 72 -13.72 -0.24 11.55
N LYS A 73 -12.71 0.52 11.12
CA LYS A 73 -12.14 1.63 11.89
C LYS A 73 -12.24 2.89 11.05
N GLU A 74 -12.17 4.04 11.70
CA GLU A 74 -11.99 5.29 10.97
C GLU A 74 -10.61 5.29 10.33
N TYR A 75 -10.50 5.87 9.14
CA TYR A 75 -9.25 5.84 8.39
C TYR A 75 -9.04 7.10 7.57
N GLY A 76 -7.79 7.37 7.28
CA GLY A 76 -7.40 8.35 6.28
C GLY A 76 -6.58 7.66 5.20
N VAL A 77 -6.71 8.12 3.96
CA VAL A 77 -6.00 7.55 2.81
C VAL A 77 -5.41 8.67 1.97
N ILE A 78 -4.17 8.50 1.57
CA ILE A 78 -3.59 9.30 0.49
C ILE A 78 -3.13 8.33 -0.61
N ALA A 79 -3.45 8.65 -1.84
CA ALA A 79 -3.01 7.88 -3.00
C ALA A 79 -2.28 8.82 -3.94
N SER A 80 -1.13 8.37 -4.45
CA SER A 80 -0.28 9.18 -5.33
C SER A 80 0.15 8.36 -6.53
N GLU A 81 0.06 8.95 -7.71
CA GLU A 81 0.69 8.41 -8.90
C GLU A 81 2.13 8.93 -8.92
N ILE A 82 3.10 8.04 -9.14
CA ILE A 82 4.51 8.40 -9.04
C ILE A 82 5.28 7.97 -10.29
N ILE A 83 6.36 8.68 -10.57
CA ILE A 83 7.26 8.36 -11.68
C ILE A 83 8.45 7.52 -11.22
N GLY A 84 8.72 7.48 -9.94
CA GLY A 84 9.80 6.69 -9.38
C GLY A 84 9.84 6.82 -7.86
N ALA A 85 10.64 5.97 -7.24
CA ALA A 85 10.82 5.98 -5.79
C ALA A 85 12.27 5.60 -5.48
N THR A 86 12.77 6.17 -4.39
CA THR A 86 14.04 5.76 -3.82
C THR A 86 13.87 5.67 -2.31
N TRP A 87 14.71 4.89 -1.67
CA TRP A 87 14.54 4.63 -0.24
C TRP A 87 15.86 4.30 0.44
N GLU A 88 15.84 4.36 1.75
CA GLU A 88 16.94 3.97 2.61
C GLU A 88 16.36 3.32 3.86
N GLY A 89 17.01 2.30 4.37
CA GLY A 89 16.66 1.69 5.65
C GLY A 89 15.50 0.71 5.63
N LEU A 90 14.96 0.40 4.45
CA LEU A 90 13.91 -0.63 4.35
C LEU A 90 14.52 -2.02 4.49
N LEU A 91 13.75 -2.92 5.12
CA LEU A 91 14.21 -4.29 5.33
C LEU A 91 14.04 -5.11 4.05
N ALA A 92 15.07 -5.85 3.70
CA ALA A 92 15.01 -6.77 2.57
C ALA A 92 14.14 -7.98 2.93
N VAL A 93 13.36 -8.42 1.97
CA VAL A 93 12.56 -9.65 2.09
C VAL A 93 13.47 -10.83 1.74
N LYS A 94 13.48 -11.81 2.60
CA LYS A 94 14.28 -13.02 2.38
C LYS A 94 13.51 -14.12 1.72
#